data_c5981a64c99e665d7a3f1663b579aab9
#
_entry.id   c5981a64c99e665d7a3f1663b579aab9
#
_cell.length_a   1.000
_cell.length_b   1.000
_cell.length_c   1.000
_cell.angle_alpha   90.00
_cell.angle_beta   90.00
_cell.angle_gamma   90.00
#
_symmetry.space_group_name_H-M   'P 1'
#
loop_
_entity.id
_entity.type
_entity.pdbx_description
1 polymer ?
#
loop_
_entity_poly.entity_id
_entity_poly.type
_entity_poly.pdbx_seq_one_letter_code
_entity_poly.pdbx_strand_id
1 'polypeptide(L)'
;MQVSGKVVVVTGGANGIGRALCEAFHRAGAAKVVVADKESAGARAVAGLIGGAAFKCDVAQEKDVLHVIEATERMFGPIALFCSNAGIGGGFDPCSENAGGDSDEPFARSFAIHVMAHVYAARHLVPRFKARGGGYFLNTISAAGLLSQVGSPAY
;
A
#
# COMPACT_ATOMS: atom_id res chain seq x y z
N MET A 1 10.82 -4.31 -15.22
CA MET A 1 11.31 -2.98 -14.80
C MET A 1 12.49 -3.15 -13.85
N GLN A 2 13.52 -2.32 -13.94
CA GLN A 2 14.58 -2.21 -12.93
C GLN A 2 14.29 -1.02 -12.03
N VAL A 3 14.44 -1.20 -10.71
CA VAL A 3 14.14 -0.15 -9.70
C VAL A 3 15.35 0.76 -9.43
N SER A 4 16.55 0.37 -9.88
CA SER A 4 17.76 1.17 -9.72
C SER A 4 17.57 2.58 -10.28
N GLY A 5 17.91 3.60 -9.51
CA GLY A 5 17.75 5.01 -9.87
C GLY A 5 16.30 5.51 -9.90
N LYS A 6 15.31 4.77 -9.41
CA LYS A 6 13.89 5.11 -9.48
C LYS A 6 13.31 5.52 -8.13
N VAL A 7 12.26 6.33 -8.16
CA VAL A 7 11.46 6.65 -6.98
C VAL A 7 10.36 5.59 -6.81
N VAL A 8 10.30 5.00 -5.63
CA VAL A 8 9.38 3.92 -5.27
C VAL A 8 8.56 4.33 -4.05
N VAL A 9 7.27 4.09 -4.07
CA VAL A 9 6.38 4.27 -2.91
C VAL A 9 5.86 2.90 -2.46
N VAL A 10 5.84 2.65 -1.16
CA VAL A 10 5.27 1.44 -0.56
C VAL A 10 4.28 1.83 0.52
N THR A 11 3.01 1.42 0.36
CA THR A 11 2.00 1.56 1.41
C THR A 11 2.02 0.37 2.36
N GLY A 12 1.72 0.60 3.64
CA GLY A 12 1.86 -0.43 4.68
C GLY A 12 3.34 -0.77 4.94
N GLY A 13 4.24 0.21 4.77
CA GLY A 13 5.68 0.00 4.80
C GLY A 13 6.32 -0.04 6.20
N ALA A 14 5.54 0.16 7.27
CA ALA A 14 6.07 0.20 8.63
C ALA A 14 6.48 -1.17 9.16
N ASN A 15 5.89 -2.26 8.66
CA ASN A 15 6.16 -3.61 9.14
C ASN A 15 5.93 -4.69 8.08
N GLY A 16 6.15 -5.95 8.44
CA GLY A 16 5.81 -7.13 7.64
C GLY A 16 6.35 -7.09 6.21
N ILE A 17 5.48 -7.45 5.25
CA ILE A 17 5.81 -7.52 3.82
C ILE A 17 6.20 -6.13 3.29
N GLY A 18 5.47 -5.07 3.68
CA GLY A 18 5.75 -3.71 3.22
C GLY A 18 7.14 -3.23 3.64
N ARG A 19 7.55 -3.49 4.89
CA ARG A 19 8.91 -3.20 5.36
C ARG A 19 9.95 -3.98 4.54
N ALA A 20 9.73 -5.27 4.34
CA ALA A 20 10.64 -6.10 3.55
C ALA A 20 10.77 -5.59 2.09
N LEU A 21 9.68 -5.12 1.48
CA LEU A 21 9.70 -4.48 0.17
C LEU A 21 10.54 -3.20 0.19
N CYS A 22 10.35 -2.32 1.19
CA CYS A 22 11.15 -1.09 1.33
C CYS A 22 12.65 -1.39 1.39
N GLU A 23 13.04 -2.33 2.24
CA GLU A 23 14.43 -2.77 2.38
C GLU A 23 14.97 -3.39 1.08
N ALA A 24 14.17 -4.22 0.40
CA ALA A 24 14.55 -4.86 -0.86
C ALA A 24 14.77 -3.83 -1.98
N PHE A 25 13.88 -2.84 -2.12
CA PHE A 25 14.03 -1.79 -3.12
C PHE A 25 15.23 -0.88 -2.84
N HIS A 26 15.49 -0.58 -1.57
CA HIS A 26 16.70 0.13 -1.18
C HIS A 26 17.96 -0.65 -1.60
N ARG A 27 18.05 -1.94 -1.26
CA ARG A 27 19.19 -2.81 -1.67
C ARG A 27 19.31 -2.93 -3.19
N ALA A 28 18.19 -2.87 -3.93
CA ALA A 28 18.17 -2.88 -5.39
C ALA A 28 18.55 -1.54 -6.03
N GLY A 29 18.97 -0.55 -5.23
CA GLY A 29 19.48 0.73 -5.71
C GLY A 29 18.41 1.74 -6.12
N ALA A 30 17.18 1.65 -5.58
CA ALA A 30 16.18 2.70 -5.77
C ALA A 30 16.74 4.07 -5.35
N ALA A 31 16.53 5.11 -6.15
CA ALA A 31 17.00 6.45 -5.84
C ALA A 31 16.33 7.01 -4.57
N LYS A 32 15.07 6.69 -4.38
CA LYS A 32 14.32 6.98 -3.15
C LYS A 32 13.23 5.94 -2.93
N VAL A 33 13.13 5.46 -1.69
CA VAL A 33 12.01 4.65 -1.22
C VAL A 33 11.19 5.48 -0.24
N VAL A 34 9.91 5.61 -0.52
CA VAL A 34 8.94 6.31 0.32
C VAL A 34 8.11 5.28 1.08
N VAL A 35 8.15 5.36 2.39
CA VAL A 35 7.44 4.49 3.33
C VAL A 35 6.14 5.19 3.76
N ALA A 36 5.00 4.74 3.25
CA ALA A 36 3.70 5.28 3.61
C ALA A 36 2.96 4.31 4.54
N ASP A 37 2.57 4.78 5.72
CA ASP A 37 1.85 3.96 6.69
C ASP A 37 0.98 4.82 7.62
N LYS A 38 -0.11 4.27 8.13
CA LYS A 38 -0.91 4.92 9.17
C LYS A 38 -0.13 5.04 10.49
N GLU A 39 0.79 4.09 10.76
CA GLU A 39 1.69 4.06 11.90
C GLU A 39 2.94 4.88 11.64
N SER A 40 2.83 6.19 11.83
CA SER A 40 3.90 7.15 11.51
C SER A 40 5.24 6.86 12.19
N ALA A 41 5.23 6.32 13.40
CA ALA A 41 6.47 5.98 14.12
C ALA A 41 7.22 4.83 13.42
N GLY A 42 6.50 3.75 13.07
CA GLY A 42 7.06 2.62 12.33
C GLY A 42 7.55 3.04 10.95
N ALA A 43 6.77 3.84 10.22
CA ALA A 43 7.19 4.36 8.90
C ALA A 43 8.49 5.16 8.99
N ARG A 44 8.62 6.05 9.99
CA ARG A 44 9.87 6.83 10.20
C ARG A 44 11.06 5.94 10.57
N ALA A 45 10.84 4.92 11.40
CA ALA A 45 11.90 3.98 11.77
C ALA A 45 12.44 3.25 10.54
N VAL A 46 11.55 2.69 9.70
CA VAL A 46 11.96 2.01 8.45
C VAL A 46 12.62 2.98 7.48
N ALA A 47 12.06 4.16 7.28
CA ALA A 47 12.65 5.18 6.41
C ALA A 47 14.06 5.60 6.87
N GLY A 48 14.27 5.74 8.19
CA GLY A 48 15.59 6.03 8.76
C GLY A 48 16.63 4.95 8.47
N LEU A 49 16.24 3.68 8.54
CA LEU A 49 17.15 2.54 8.25
C LEU A 49 17.63 2.51 6.79
N ILE A 50 16.80 2.95 5.85
CA ILE A 50 17.08 2.86 4.41
C ILE A 50 17.41 4.21 3.76
N GLY A 51 17.58 5.29 4.54
CA GLY A 51 17.76 6.63 3.97
C GLY A 51 16.59 7.09 3.10
N GLY A 52 15.39 6.56 3.36
CA GLY A 52 14.16 6.83 2.66
C GLY A 52 13.42 8.08 3.17
N ALA A 53 12.13 8.17 2.84
CA ALA A 53 11.23 9.18 3.39
C ALA A 53 9.98 8.51 3.95
N ALA A 54 9.35 9.11 4.96
CA ALA A 54 8.16 8.58 5.60
C ALA A 54 6.99 9.56 5.50
N PHE A 55 5.80 9.04 5.15
CA PHE A 55 4.56 9.79 5.20
C PHE A 55 3.50 9.03 5.99
N LYS A 56 2.72 9.75 6.80
CA LYS A 56 1.50 9.19 7.38
C LYS A 56 0.46 9.02 6.26
N CYS A 57 -0.13 7.85 6.17
CA CYS A 57 -1.14 7.55 5.14
C CYS A 57 -2.10 6.48 5.64
N ASP A 58 -3.35 6.85 5.79
CA ASP A 58 -4.45 5.89 5.85
C ASP A 58 -4.94 5.64 4.41
N VAL A 59 -4.67 4.46 3.88
CA VAL A 59 -5.03 4.11 2.50
C VAL A 59 -6.53 4.03 2.24
N ALA A 60 -7.36 3.92 3.30
CA ALA A 60 -8.80 4.04 3.21
C ALA A 60 -9.27 5.48 2.91
N GLN A 61 -8.38 6.46 3.00
CA GLN A 61 -8.65 7.87 2.73
C GLN A 61 -7.97 8.32 1.44
N GLU A 62 -8.75 8.61 0.41
CA GLU A 62 -8.22 9.06 -0.89
C GLU A 62 -7.29 10.27 -0.77
N LYS A 63 -7.64 11.23 0.08
CA LYS A 63 -6.83 12.43 0.33
C LYS A 63 -5.43 12.13 0.83
N ASP A 64 -5.27 11.08 1.66
CA ASP A 64 -3.97 10.70 2.20
C ASP A 64 -3.11 10.04 1.10
N VAL A 65 -3.72 9.19 0.27
CA VAL A 65 -3.04 8.59 -0.89
C VAL A 65 -2.59 9.66 -1.88
N LEU A 66 -3.46 10.62 -2.19
CA LEU A 66 -3.14 11.76 -3.06
C LEU A 66 -2.00 12.59 -2.46
N HIS A 67 -2.06 12.89 -1.17
CA HIS A 67 -1.01 13.63 -0.47
C HIS A 67 0.36 12.94 -0.60
N VAL A 68 0.42 11.63 -0.38
CA VAL A 68 1.67 10.86 -0.53
C VAL A 68 2.20 10.96 -1.95
N ILE A 69 1.34 10.82 -2.95
CA ILE A 69 1.73 10.92 -4.37
C ILE A 69 2.30 12.31 -4.67
N GLU A 70 1.57 13.36 -4.34
CA GLU A 70 1.98 14.73 -4.63
C GLU A 70 3.25 15.16 -3.88
N ALA A 71 3.32 14.84 -2.59
CA ALA A 71 4.50 15.14 -1.79
C ALA A 71 5.72 14.38 -2.30
N THR A 72 5.57 13.11 -2.66
CA THR A 72 6.66 12.31 -3.22
C THR A 72 7.17 12.90 -4.53
N GLU A 73 6.28 13.20 -5.48
CA GLU A 73 6.69 13.71 -6.80
C GLU A 73 7.29 15.11 -6.70
N ARG A 74 6.79 15.96 -5.80
CA ARG A 74 7.35 17.29 -5.56
C ARG A 74 8.75 17.24 -4.96
N MET A 75 9.02 16.30 -4.04
CA MET A 75 10.28 16.24 -3.29
C MET A 75 11.36 15.41 -3.97
N PHE A 76 10.98 14.35 -4.67
CA PHE A 76 11.92 13.33 -5.15
C PHE A 76 11.81 13.04 -6.64
N GLY A 77 10.86 13.67 -7.33
CA GLY A 77 10.61 13.43 -8.74
C GLY A 77 9.59 12.33 -9.01
N PRO A 78 9.38 11.99 -10.27
CA PRO A 78 8.29 11.13 -10.72
C PRO A 78 8.36 9.73 -10.11
N ILE A 79 7.24 9.28 -9.53
CA ILE A 79 7.09 7.91 -9.00
C ILE A 79 7.14 6.94 -10.17
N ALA A 80 8.09 6.01 -10.15
CA ALA A 80 8.21 4.97 -11.17
C ALA A 80 7.48 3.67 -10.78
N LEU A 81 7.40 3.38 -9.48
CA LEU A 81 6.73 2.21 -8.93
C LEU A 81 5.91 2.61 -7.69
N PHE A 82 4.64 2.24 -7.69
CA PHE A 82 3.77 2.37 -6.52
C PHE A 82 3.35 0.97 -6.06
N CYS A 83 3.78 0.60 -4.85
CA CYS A 83 3.42 -0.66 -4.21
C CYS A 83 2.21 -0.44 -3.30
N SER A 84 1.04 -0.81 -3.79
CA SER A 84 -0.20 -0.83 -3.02
C SER A 84 -0.24 -2.12 -2.21
N ASN A 85 0.37 -2.08 -1.02
CA ASN A 85 0.62 -3.25 -0.19
C ASN A 85 -0.13 -3.20 1.15
N ALA A 86 -0.52 -2.02 1.63
CA ALA A 86 -1.25 -1.92 2.89
C ALA A 86 -2.49 -2.82 2.90
N GLY A 87 -2.66 -3.54 3.99
CA GLY A 87 -3.79 -4.44 4.18
C GLY A 87 -4.02 -4.69 5.67
N ILE A 88 -5.16 -5.24 6.00
CA ILE A 88 -5.51 -5.71 7.34
C ILE A 88 -5.84 -7.20 7.28
N GLY A 89 -5.53 -7.94 8.34
CA GLY A 89 -6.06 -9.29 8.50
C GLY A 89 -7.54 -9.24 8.83
N GLY A 90 -8.32 -10.14 8.28
CA GLY A 90 -9.67 -10.42 8.77
C GLY A 90 -9.56 -11.08 10.16
N GLY A 91 -10.44 -10.69 11.09
CA GLY A 91 -10.60 -11.43 12.33
C GLY A 91 -11.06 -12.86 11.97
N PHE A 92 -10.52 -13.86 12.64
CA PHE A 92 -11.06 -15.21 12.57
C PHE A 92 -12.09 -15.39 13.68
N ASP A 93 -13.34 -15.53 13.32
CA ASP A 93 -14.40 -15.96 14.26
C ASP A 93 -14.79 -17.41 13.94
N PRO A 94 -14.33 -18.36 14.77
CA PRO A 94 -14.67 -19.78 14.58
C PRO A 94 -16.15 -20.06 14.82
N CYS A 95 -16.88 -19.12 15.43
CA CYS A 95 -18.31 -19.23 15.68
C CYS A 95 -19.16 -18.59 14.56
N SER A 96 -18.54 -18.00 13.55
CA SER A 96 -19.25 -17.47 12.39
C SER A 96 -19.82 -18.60 11.56
N GLU A 97 -21.10 -18.88 11.71
CA GLU A 97 -21.80 -19.97 11.03
C GLU A 97 -22.14 -19.66 9.57
N ASN A 98 -22.03 -18.40 9.18
CA ASN A 98 -22.35 -17.97 7.81
C ASN A 98 -21.60 -16.69 7.42
N ALA A 99 -21.53 -16.43 6.11
CA ALA A 99 -20.85 -15.26 5.53
C ALA A 99 -21.51 -13.91 5.91
N GLY A 100 -22.74 -13.91 6.39
CA GLY A 100 -23.46 -12.71 6.81
C GLY A 100 -23.45 -12.48 8.33
N GLY A 101 -22.64 -13.23 9.09
CA GLY A 101 -22.63 -13.17 10.56
C GLY A 101 -21.95 -11.90 11.13
N ASP A 102 -21.07 -11.25 10.36
CA ASP A 102 -20.43 -10.01 10.77
C ASP A 102 -21.36 -8.79 10.53
N SER A 103 -21.11 -7.72 11.30
CA SER A 103 -21.73 -6.42 11.05
C SER A 103 -21.19 -5.80 9.76
N ASP A 104 -21.82 -4.74 9.25
CA ASP A 104 -21.41 -4.07 8.01
C ASP A 104 -20.03 -3.39 8.08
N GLU A 105 -19.59 -3.01 9.30
CA GLU A 105 -18.33 -2.26 9.47
C GLU A 105 -17.09 -3.02 9.00
N PRO A 106 -16.84 -4.30 9.36
CA PRO A 106 -15.73 -5.08 8.84
C PRO A 106 -15.71 -5.17 7.30
N PHE A 107 -16.87 -5.34 6.66
CA PHE A 107 -16.98 -5.37 5.20
C PHE A 107 -16.63 -4.03 4.58
N ALA A 108 -17.20 -2.95 5.09
CA ALA A 108 -16.90 -1.59 4.60
C ALA A 108 -15.42 -1.24 4.75
N ARG A 109 -14.83 -1.59 5.90
CA ARG A 109 -13.41 -1.35 6.18
C ARG A 109 -12.50 -2.20 5.30
N SER A 110 -12.80 -3.49 5.15
CA SER A 110 -12.05 -4.40 4.28
C SER A 110 -12.08 -3.89 2.84
N PHE A 111 -13.25 -3.54 2.32
CA PHE A 111 -13.39 -2.99 0.98
C PHE A 111 -12.63 -1.68 0.78
N ALA A 112 -12.69 -0.76 1.75
CA ALA A 112 -11.98 0.51 1.67
C ALA A 112 -10.45 0.31 1.60
N ILE A 113 -9.91 -0.65 2.34
CA ILE A 113 -8.46 -0.89 2.42
C ILE A 113 -7.97 -1.79 1.30
N HIS A 114 -8.68 -2.89 1.00
CA HIS A 114 -8.20 -3.90 0.05
C HIS A 114 -8.61 -3.64 -1.40
N VAL A 115 -9.61 -2.78 -1.63
CA VAL A 115 -10.09 -2.46 -2.98
C VAL A 115 -9.88 -0.98 -3.29
N MET A 116 -10.50 -0.09 -2.50
CA MET A 116 -10.50 1.33 -2.83
C MET A 116 -9.12 1.97 -2.76
N ALA A 117 -8.21 1.49 -1.91
CA ALA A 117 -6.83 1.96 -1.88
C ALA A 117 -6.11 1.80 -3.24
N HIS A 118 -6.32 0.67 -3.92
CA HIS A 118 -5.78 0.45 -5.27
C HIS A 118 -6.44 1.38 -6.30
N VAL A 119 -7.75 1.59 -6.18
CA VAL A 119 -8.51 2.50 -7.06
C VAL A 119 -8.00 3.94 -6.89
N TYR A 120 -7.78 4.42 -5.67
CA TYR A 120 -7.26 5.76 -5.40
C TYR A 120 -5.87 5.95 -6.00
N ALA A 121 -4.95 5.00 -5.76
CA ALA A 121 -3.63 5.04 -6.35
C ALA A 121 -3.67 5.08 -7.89
N ALA A 122 -4.49 4.23 -8.51
CA ALA A 122 -4.65 4.19 -9.96
C ALA A 122 -5.26 5.48 -10.51
N ARG A 123 -6.30 6.02 -9.85
CA ARG A 123 -6.98 7.26 -10.25
C ARG A 123 -5.98 8.42 -10.39
N HIS A 124 -5.06 8.56 -9.45
CA HIS A 124 -4.12 9.66 -9.43
C HIS A 124 -2.82 9.40 -10.21
N LEU A 125 -2.38 8.15 -10.33
CA LEU A 125 -1.09 7.83 -10.98
C LEU A 125 -1.22 7.44 -12.45
N VAL A 126 -2.32 6.79 -12.88
CA VAL A 126 -2.47 6.36 -14.28
C VAL A 126 -2.38 7.55 -15.25
N PRO A 127 -3.06 8.69 -15.03
CA PRO A 127 -2.89 9.85 -15.91
C PRO A 127 -1.44 10.36 -15.95
N ARG A 128 -0.77 10.39 -14.80
CA ARG A 128 0.64 10.82 -14.67
C ARG A 128 1.58 9.85 -15.40
N PHE A 129 1.37 8.54 -15.24
CA PHE A 129 2.13 7.50 -15.94
C PHE A 129 1.97 7.60 -17.45
N LYS A 130 0.74 7.81 -17.95
CA LYS A 130 0.47 8.02 -19.39
C LYS A 130 1.19 9.25 -19.92
N ALA A 131 1.12 10.38 -19.22
CA ALA A 131 1.72 11.64 -19.66
C ALA A 131 3.25 11.56 -19.80
N ARG A 132 3.91 10.69 -19.02
CA ARG A 132 5.38 10.54 -19.00
C ARG A 132 5.90 9.25 -19.62
N GLY A 133 5.06 8.49 -20.30
CA GLY A 133 5.46 7.30 -21.06
C GLY A 133 5.56 6.02 -20.24
N GLY A 134 5.14 6.01 -18.95
CA GLY A 134 5.11 4.76 -18.20
C GLY A 134 5.20 4.92 -16.67
N GLY A 135 4.93 3.82 -16.01
CA GLY A 135 5.00 3.61 -14.56
C GLY A 135 4.43 2.24 -14.23
N TYR A 136 4.63 1.80 -13.00
CA TYR A 136 4.24 0.45 -12.59
C TYR A 136 3.47 0.47 -11.27
N PHE A 137 2.53 -0.44 -11.15
CA PHE A 137 1.91 -0.83 -9.89
C PHE A 137 2.36 -2.23 -9.50
N LEU A 138 2.62 -2.41 -8.21
CA LEU A 138 2.76 -3.70 -7.58
C LEU A 138 1.67 -3.80 -6.50
N ASN A 139 0.67 -4.65 -6.72
CA ASN A 139 -0.43 -4.81 -5.77
C ASN A 139 -0.23 -6.11 -4.99
N THR A 140 -0.21 -6.01 -3.67
CA THR A 140 -0.25 -7.19 -2.80
C THR A 140 -1.68 -7.65 -2.70
N ILE A 141 -1.92 -8.90 -3.08
CA ILE A 141 -3.23 -9.56 -3.01
C ILE A 141 -3.11 -10.85 -2.21
N SER A 142 -4.21 -11.30 -1.66
CA SER A 142 -4.27 -12.56 -0.92
C SER A 142 -4.77 -13.70 -1.79
N ALA A 143 -4.25 -14.91 -1.57
CA ALA A 143 -4.82 -16.13 -2.12
C ALA A 143 -6.25 -16.37 -1.62
N ALA A 144 -6.65 -15.77 -0.49
CA ALA A 144 -8.02 -15.82 0.01
C ALA A 144 -9.05 -15.29 -0.99
N GLY A 145 -8.66 -14.36 -1.88
CA GLY A 145 -9.52 -13.90 -2.98
C GLY A 145 -9.83 -14.95 -4.05
N LEU A 146 -9.13 -16.08 -4.02
CA LEU A 146 -9.32 -17.21 -4.94
C LEU A 146 -9.82 -18.48 -4.23
N LEU A 147 -9.96 -18.45 -2.91
CA LEU A 147 -10.28 -19.60 -2.07
C LEU A 147 -11.46 -19.27 -1.16
N SER A 148 -12.21 -20.30 -0.76
CA SER A 148 -13.20 -20.15 0.31
C SER A 148 -12.48 -20.14 1.66
N GLN A 149 -12.77 -19.12 2.47
CA GLN A 149 -12.23 -19.01 3.82
C GLN A 149 -13.39 -18.95 4.83
N VAL A 150 -13.47 -19.95 5.67
CA VAL A 150 -14.44 -20.01 6.77
C VAL A 150 -13.95 -19.13 7.93
N GLY A 151 -14.85 -18.40 8.58
CA GLY A 151 -14.55 -17.61 9.78
C GLY A 151 -13.91 -16.23 9.51
N SER A 152 -13.83 -15.77 8.26
CA SER A 152 -13.36 -14.41 7.90
C SER A 152 -14.11 -13.89 6.68
N PRO A 153 -15.42 -13.72 6.74
CA PRO A 153 -16.23 -13.42 5.56
C PRO A 153 -15.95 -12.03 4.95
N ALA A 154 -15.46 -11.09 5.76
CA ALA A 154 -15.18 -9.73 5.32
C ALA A 154 -13.76 -9.53 4.77
N TYR A 155 -12.90 -10.55 4.77
CA TYR A 155 -11.51 -10.45 4.31
C TYR A 155 -11.33 -10.74 2.82
#